data_7e5d58414f0368ec796cc5f309504605
#
_entry.id   7e5d58414f0368ec796cc5f309504605
#
_cell.length_a   1.000
_cell.length_b   1.000
_cell.length_c   1.000
_cell.angle_alpha   90.00
_cell.angle_beta   90.00
_cell.angle_gamma   90.00
#
_symmetry.space_group_name_H-M   'P 1'
#
loop_
_entity.id
_entity.type
_entity.pdbx_description
1 polymer ?
#
loop_
_entity_poly.entity_id
_entity_poly.type
_entity_poly.pdbx_seq_one_letter_code
_entity_poly.pdbx_strand_id
1 'polypeptide(L)'
;LKWTILPMTIFTIFVVMYSQALQNPEKKGPKVTDVVWFDIKMGSSEPERVEIGVFGATVPKTAQNFIELAKKPEGDGYKGSKFHRVIKDFMIQGGDFTKGDGTGGRSIYGERFADENFKLKHYGAGWLSMANAGKDTNGSQFFITTKQTPWLDSRHVVFGKIIKGMKTIRKVEATSTDSRDKPIEDVIIIDSGHIVIPEPYPVSKTDATE
;
A
#
# COMPACT_ATOMS: atom_id res chain seq x y z
N LEU A 1 23.18 56.56 25.67
CA LEU A 1 22.68 55.20 25.69
C LEU A 1 21.97 54.90 24.37
N LYS A 2 22.64 54.19 23.43
CA LYS A 2 22.04 53.81 22.15
C LYS A 2 21.32 52.49 22.37
N TRP A 3 20.01 52.49 22.30
CA TRP A 3 19.18 51.29 22.24
C TRP A 3 19.23 50.76 20.81
N THR A 4 19.88 49.64 20.58
CA THR A 4 19.80 48.91 19.32
C THR A 4 18.47 48.15 19.29
N ILE A 5 17.54 48.62 18.47
CA ILE A 5 16.30 47.94 18.13
C ILE A 5 16.73 46.70 17.27
N LEU A 6 16.83 45.54 17.89
CA LEU A 6 17.02 44.27 17.16
C LEU A 6 15.70 43.92 16.46
N PRO A 7 15.71 43.55 15.19
CA PRO A 7 14.52 43.67 14.33
C PRO A 7 13.47 42.61 14.64
N MET A 8 12.31 43.10 15.08
CA MET A 8 11.05 42.33 15.14
C MET A 8 10.68 41.66 13.82
N THR A 9 11.35 42.02 12.72
CA THR A 9 11.16 41.48 11.37
C THR A 9 11.67 40.04 11.20
N ILE A 10 12.73 39.61 11.92
CA ILE A 10 13.25 38.26 11.80
C ILE A 10 12.34 37.24 12.48
N PHE A 11 11.76 37.59 13.62
CA PHE A 11 10.82 36.72 14.35
C PHE A 11 9.50 36.54 13.60
N THR A 12 8.98 37.60 12.97
CA THR A 12 7.78 37.53 12.11
C THR A 12 8.02 36.66 10.86
N ILE A 13 9.19 36.74 10.22
CA ILE A 13 9.53 35.91 9.06
C ILE A 13 9.61 34.42 9.45
N PHE A 14 10.20 34.12 10.62
CA PHE A 14 10.26 32.73 11.12
C PHE A 14 8.88 32.14 11.45
N VAL A 15 7.99 32.95 12.08
CA VAL A 15 6.62 32.52 12.39
C VAL A 15 5.79 32.33 11.13
N VAL A 16 5.94 33.20 10.14
CA VAL A 16 5.24 33.07 8.84
C VAL A 16 5.76 31.86 8.04
N MET A 17 7.08 31.63 8.01
CA MET A 17 7.65 30.45 7.35
C MET A 17 7.26 29.15 8.07
N TYR A 18 7.15 29.15 9.40
CA TYR A 18 6.70 27.99 10.17
C TYR A 18 5.19 27.74 9.95
N SER A 19 4.37 28.77 9.87
CA SER A 19 2.93 28.65 9.58
C SER A 19 2.66 28.23 8.13
N GLN A 20 3.45 28.67 7.16
CA GLN A 20 3.36 28.21 5.77
C GLN A 20 3.84 26.75 5.59
N ALA A 21 4.84 26.29 6.35
CA ALA A 21 5.25 24.90 6.37
C ALA A 21 4.15 23.97 6.94
N LEU A 22 3.30 24.48 7.83
CA LEU A 22 2.14 23.76 8.38
C LEU A 22 0.91 23.80 7.47
N GLN A 23 0.88 24.65 6.45
CA GLN A 23 -0.25 24.84 5.53
C GLN A 23 -0.02 24.28 4.12
N ASN A 24 1.09 23.54 3.88
CA ASN A 24 1.34 22.94 2.56
C ASN A 24 0.29 21.83 2.27
N PRO A 25 -0.69 22.06 1.37
CA PRO A 25 -1.74 21.09 1.08
C PRO A 25 -1.21 19.77 0.49
N GLU A 26 0.01 19.75 -0.02
CA GLU A 26 0.68 18.51 -0.45
C GLU A 26 1.00 17.55 0.70
N LYS A 27 1.06 18.05 1.95
CA LYS A 27 1.26 17.23 3.17
C LYS A 27 -0.01 16.58 3.71
N LYS A 28 -1.19 16.90 3.19
CA LYS A 28 -2.47 16.31 3.61
C LYS A 28 -2.87 15.15 2.71
N GLY A 29 -2.05 14.08 2.68
CA GLY A 29 -2.44 12.81 2.07
C GLY A 29 -3.41 12.01 2.97
N PRO A 30 -3.79 10.81 2.54
CA PRO A 30 -4.63 9.93 3.35
C PRO A 30 -3.95 9.58 4.66
N LYS A 31 -4.76 9.36 5.71
CA LYS A 31 -4.24 8.95 7.01
C LYS A 31 -4.09 7.44 7.07
N VAL A 32 -2.91 6.99 7.46
CA VAL A 32 -2.67 5.62 7.90
C VAL A 32 -3.36 5.47 9.25
N THR A 33 -4.24 4.50 9.37
CA THR A 33 -4.96 4.15 10.60
C THR A 33 -4.46 2.88 11.23
N ASP A 34 -3.85 2.01 10.41
CA ASP A 34 -3.37 0.69 10.78
C ASP A 34 -2.17 0.32 9.91
N VAL A 35 -1.35 -0.61 10.38
CA VAL A 35 -0.23 -1.15 9.61
C VAL A 35 -0.39 -2.65 9.47
N VAL A 36 -0.35 -3.14 8.23
CA VAL A 36 -0.20 -4.56 7.92
C VAL A 36 1.25 -4.82 7.55
N TRP A 37 1.81 -5.94 7.95
CA TRP A 37 3.15 -6.34 7.55
C TRP A 37 3.14 -7.69 6.85
N PHE A 38 4.05 -7.85 5.89
CA PHE A 38 4.33 -9.09 5.20
C PHE A 38 5.82 -9.41 5.31
N ASP A 39 6.15 -10.66 5.61
CA ASP A 39 7.48 -11.21 5.41
C ASP A 39 7.50 -11.94 4.06
N ILE A 40 8.20 -11.34 3.10
CA ILE A 40 8.22 -11.79 1.70
C ILE A 40 9.52 -12.55 1.45
N LYS A 41 9.40 -13.77 0.93
CA LYS A 41 10.51 -14.62 0.52
C LYS A 41 10.52 -14.80 -0.99
N MET A 42 11.66 -14.60 -1.64
CA MET A 42 11.88 -14.77 -3.06
C MET A 42 12.79 -15.98 -3.28
N GLY A 43 12.26 -17.06 -3.85
CA GLY A 43 13.01 -18.32 -4.05
C GLY A 43 13.66 -18.82 -2.75
N SER A 44 14.99 -18.95 -2.75
CA SER A 44 15.78 -19.40 -1.60
C SER A 44 16.31 -18.28 -0.71
N SER A 45 15.95 -16.99 -0.97
CA SER A 45 16.44 -15.85 -0.19
C SER A 45 15.91 -15.86 1.25
N GLU A 46 16.59 -15.12 2.14
CA GLU A 46 16.02 -14.80 3.45
C GLU A 46 14.79 -13.90 3.30
N PRO A 47 13.80 -14.06 4.19
CA PRO A 47 12.60 -13.22 4.17
C PRO A 47 12.92 -11.76 4.47
N GLU A 48 12.24 -10.86 3.79
CA GLU A 48 12.34 -9.41 4.01
C GLU A 48 10.97 -8.84 4.39
N ARG A 49 10.93 -8.03 5.46
CA ARG A 49 9.69 -7.40 5.94
C ARG A 49 9.34 -6.15 5.16
N VAL A 50 8.05 -6.09 4.79
CA VAL A 50 7.40 -4.92 4.20
C VAL A 50 6.27 -4.47 5.11
N GLU A 51 6.18 -3.17 5.39
CA GLU A 51 5.09 -2.58 6.17
C GLU A 51 4.20 -1.71 5.27
N ILE A 52 2.91 -1.89 5.43
CA ILE A 52 1.86 -1.32 4.58
C ILE A 52 0.94 -0.47 5.46
N GLY A 53 0.96 0.83 5.27
CA GLY A 53 0.00 1.72 5.90
C GLY A 53 -1.37 1.63 5.23
N VAL A 54 -2.42 1.38 6.00
CA VAL A 54 -3.78 1.17 5.51
C VAL A 54 -4.65 2.38 5.83
N PHE A 55 -5.55 2.77 4.92
CA PHE A 55 -6.32 4.02 4.99
C PHE A 55 -7.75 3.81 5.48
N GLY A 56 -7.91 3.23 6.67
CA GLY A 56 -9.21 2.89 7.25
C GLY A 56 -10.17 4.07 7.45
N ALA A 57 -9.66 5.31 7.58
CA ALA A 57 -10.51 6.50 7.64
C ALA A 57 -11.13 6.88 6.26
N THR A 58 -10.54 6.43 5.14
CA THR A 58 -11.02 6.73 3.79
C THR A 58 -11.82 5.59 3.19
N VAL A 59 -11.37 4.35 3.41
CA VAL A 59 -11.96 3.12 2.87
C VAL A 59 -12.04 2.05 3.97
N PRO A 60 -12.88 2.27 5.00
CA PRO A 60 -12.93 1.41 6.20
C PRO A 60 -13.24 -0.06 5.88
N LYS A 61 -14.16 -0.32 4.98
CA LYS A 61 -14.57 -1.68 4.62
C LYS A 61 -13.45 -2.43 3.89
N THR A 62 -12.80 -1.77 2.93
CA THR A 62 -11.68 -2.33 2.18
C THR A 62 -10.46 -2.55 3.08
N ALA A 63 -10.16 -1.57 3.95
CA ALA A 63 -9.11 -1.66 4.95
C ALA A 63 -9.33 -2.85 5.91
N GLN A 64 -10.54 -2.99 6.45
CA GLN A 64 -10.90 -4.09 7.36
C GLN A 64 -10.74 -5.46 6.68
N ASN A 65 -11.14 -5.60 5.41
CA ASN A 65 -10.94 -6.83 4.65
C ASN A 65 -9.45 -7.21 4.59
N PHE A 66 -8.60 -6.26 4.25
CA PHE A 66 -7.17 -6.49 4.11
C PHE A 66 -6.50 -6.83 5.46
N ILE A 67 -6.84 -6.10 6.52
CA ILE A 67 -6.33 -6.33 7.88
C ILE A 67 -6.73 -7.72 8.39
N GLU A 68 -7.99 -8.09 8.27
CA GLU A 68 -8.47 -9.38 8.77
C GLU A 68 -7.87 -10.55 8.00
N LEU A 69 -7.70 -10.43 6.68
CA LEU A 69 -7.04 -11.46 5.88
C LEU A 69 -5.54 -11.59 6.22
N ALA A 70 -4.87 -10.50 6.59
CA ALA A 70 -3.47 -10.56 7.04
C ALA A 70 -3.28 -11.25 8.40
N LYS A 71 -4.32 -11.29 9.24
CA LYS A 71 -4.31 -11.93 10.56
C LYS A 71 -4.65 -13.42 10.51
N LYS A 72 -5.19 -13.91 9.40
CA LYS A 72 -5.65 -15.30 9.28
C LYS A 72 -4.47 -16.26 9.10
N PRO A 73 -4.66 -17.54 9.52
CA PRO A 73 -3.66 -18.57 9.28
C PRO A 73 -3.50 -18.87 7.78
N GLU A 74 -2.47 -19.64 7.46
CA GLU A 74 -2.21 -20.16 6.12
C GLU A 74 -3.42 -20.90 5.56
N GLY A 75 -3.73 -20.63 4.28
CA GLY A 75 -4.88 -21.19 3.57
C GLY A 75 -6.19 -20.41 3.74
N ASP A 76 -6.31 -19.55 4.77
CA ASP A 76 -7.49 -18.71 5.02
C ASP A 76 -7.24 -17.20 4.82
N GLY A 77 -5.98 -16.82 4.61
CA GLY A 77 -5.57 -15.44 4.42
C GLY A 77 -4.26 -15.31 3.65
N TYR A 78 -3.56 -14.18 3.81
CA TYR A 78 -2.38 -13.86 3.00
C TYR A 78 -1.14 -14.69 3.33
N LYS A 79 -1.02 -15.21 4.55
CA LYS A 79 0.08 -16.10 4.91
C LYS A 79 0.09 -17.33 4.02
N GLY A 80 1.26 -17.66 3.45
CA GLY A 80 1.46 -18.75 2.49
C GLY A 80 1.07 -18.41 1.05
N SER A 81 0.40 -17.28 0.79
CA SER A 81 0.00 -16.89 -0.57
C SER A 81 1.16 -16.30 -1.37
N LYS A 82 1.02 -16.27 -2.71
CA LYS A 82 2.07 -15.86 -3.64
C LYS A 82 1.73 -14.55 -4.34
N PHE A 83 2.77 -13.84 -4.75
CA PHE A 83 2.66 -12.87 -5.84
C PHE A 83 2.67 -13.65 -7.15
N HIS A 84 1.50 -13.88 -7.71
CA HIS A 84 1.30 -14.74 -8.89
C HIS A 84 1.48 -14.01 -10.22
N ARG A 85 1.55 -12.65 -10.20
CA ARG A 85 1.75 -11.83 -11.39
C ARG A 85 2.61 -10.62 -11.08
N VAL A 86 3.69 -10.45 -11.85
CA VAL A 86 4.65 -9.35 -11.71
C VAL A 86 4.92 -8.75 -13.08
N ILE A 87 4.65 -7.48 -13.24
CA ILE A 87 4.95 -6.74 -14.47
C ILE A 87 5.87 -5.58 -14.11
N LYS A 88 7.09 -5.64 -14.61
CA LYS A 88 8.10 -4.59 -14.43
C LYS A 88 7.56 -3.25 -14.96
N ASP A 89 7.87 -2.16 -14.26
CA ASP A 89 7.40 -0.81 -14.56
C ASP A 89 5.87 -0.68 -14.62
N PHE A 90 5.17 -1.49 -13.81
CA PHE A 90 3.72 -1.41 -13.69
C PHE A 90 3.24 -1.77 -12.27
N MET A 91 3.21 -3.06 -11.91
CA MET A 91 2.68 -3.50 -10.61
C MET A 91 3.12 -4.93 -10.27
N ILE A 92 3.01 -5.30 -9.01
CA ILE A 92 3.07 -6.68 -8.52
C ILE A 92 1.72 -7.04 -7.91
N GLN A 93 1.19 -8.23 -8.22
CA GLN A 93 -0.15 -8.67 -7.81
C GLN A 93 -0.09 -9.97 -7.04
N GLY A 94 -0.84 -10.03 -5.93
CA GLY A 94 -0.95 -11.19 -5.05
C GLY A 94 -2.30 -11.28 -4.37
N GLY A 95 -2.37 -12.06 -3.29
CA GLY A 95 -3.57 -12.18 -2.46
C GLY A 95 -4.58 -13.23 -2.91
N ASP A 96 -4.25 -14.04 -3.92
CA ASP A 96 -5.01 -15.26 -4.23
C ASP A 96 -4.52 -16.42 -3.34
N PHE A 97 -5.06 -16.50 -2.13
CA PHE A 97 -4.69 -17.52 -1.16
C PHE A 97 -5.44 -18.85 -1.36
N THR A 98 -6.39 -18.93 -2.30
CA THR A 98 -7.19 -20.13 -2.54
C THR A 98 -6.65 -20.96 -3.69
N LYS A 99 -6.24 -20.32 -4.81
CA LYS A 99 -5.74 -21.02 -6.01
C LYS A 99 -4.30 -20.64 -6.37
N GLY A 100 -3.87 -19.43 -6.04
CA GLY A 100 -2.52 -18.94 -6.30
C GLY A 100 -2.20 -18.68 -7.78
N ASP A 101 -3.21 -18.61 -8.65
CA ASP A 101 -3.08 -18.42 -10.09
C ASP A 101 -3.79 -17.14 -10.60
N GLY A 102 -4.40 -16.37 -9.70
CA GLY A 102 -5.14 -15.14 -9.99
C GLY A 102 -6.63 -15.36 -10.27
N THR A 103 -7.13 -16.59 -10.26
CA THR A 103 -8.54 -16.89 -10.50
C THR A 103 -9.35 -17.07 -9.22
N GLY A 104 -8.69 -17.10 -8.06
CA GLY A 104 -9.27 -17.33 -6.75
C GLY A 104 -9.29 -16.10 -5.84
N GLY A 105 -9.25 -16.38 -4.55
CA GLY A 105 -9.38 -15.40 -3.47
C GLY A 105 -10.82 -15.07 -3.12
N ARG A 106 -11.06 -14.76 -1.85
CA ARG A 106 -12.36 -14.34 -1.31
C ARG A 106 -12.19 -13.28 -0.25
N SER A 107 -13.22 -12.46 -0.05
CA SER A 107 -13.22 -11.46 1.02
C SER A 107 -13.70 -12.05 2.35
N ILE A 108 -13.56 -11.28 3.43
CA ILE A 108 -14.18 -11.62 4.73
C ILE A 108 -15.69 -11.45 4.73
N TYR A 109 -16.25 -10.82 3.70
CA TYR A 109 -17.69 -10.52 3.55
C TYR A 109 -18.41 -11.55 2.68
N GLY A 110 -17.70 -12.50 2.09
CA GLY A 110 -18.16 -13.47 1.09
C GLY A 110 -17.23 -13.50 -0.11
N GLU A 111 -17.70 -14.07 -1.23
CA GLU A 111 -16.87 -14.21 -2.44
C GLU A 111 -16.37 -12.87 -2.95
N ARG A 112 -17.25 -11.87 -2.99
CA ARG A 112 -16.96 -10.52 -3.53
C ARG A 112 -17.65 -9.44 -2.70
N PHE A 113 -17.12 -8.20 -2.79
CA PHE A 113 -17.76 -7.00 -2.22
C PHE A 113 -17.62 -5.80 -3.15
N ALA A 114 -18.53 -4.84 -2.98
CA ALA A 114 -18.65 -3.65 -3.83
C ALA A 114 -17.43 -2.73 -3.73
N ASP A 115 -17.19 -1.94 -4.76
CA ASP A 115 -16.23 -0.84 -4.75
C ASP A 115 -16.66 0.21 -3.72
N GLU A 116 -15.81 0.45 -2.73
CA GLU A 116 -16.19 1.31 -1.60
C GLU A 116 -16.22 2.79 -2.00
N ASN A 117 -15.15 3.28 -2.61
CA ASN A 117 -15.06 4.59 -3.24
C ASN A 117 -13.75 4.73 -4.04
N PHE A 118 -13.64 5.81 -4.85
CA PHE A 118 -12.47 6.13 -5.65
C PHE A 118 -11.87 7.50 -5.29
N LYS A 119 -11.91 7.88 -4.00
CA LYS A 119 -11.37 9.17 -3.49
C LYS A 119 -9.85 9.25 -3.62
N LEU A 120 -9.17 8.11 -3.50
CA LEU A 120 -7.73 7.99 -3.66
C LEU A 120 -7.38 7.57 -5.10
N LYS A 121 -6.16 7.94 -5.51
CA LYS A 121 -5.63 7.69 -6.85
C LYS A 121 -4.35 6.85 -6.76
N HIS A 122 -3.89 6.34 -7.89
CA HIS A 122 -2.62 5.63 -8.01
C HIS A 122 -1.50 6.65 -8.23
N TYR A 123 -1.12 7.37 -7.15
CA TYR A 123 -0.27 8.56 -7.20
C TYR A 123 1.18 8.27 -7.59
N GLY A 124 1.65 7.02 -7.48
CA GLY A 124 3.04 6.68 -7.77
C GLY A 124 3.36 5.23 -7.42
N ALA A 125 4.65 4.95 -7.22
CA ALA A 125 5.12 3.64 -6.76
C ALA A 125 4.75 3.39 -5.30
N GLY A 126 4.45 2.12 -4.97
CA GLY A 126 4.16 1.67 -3.60
C GLY A 126 2.73 1.90 -3.13
N TRP A 127 1.79 2.26 -4.00
CA TRP A 127 0.37 2.36 -3.64
C TRP A 127 -0.33 1.02 -3.80
N LEU A 128 -1.16 0.67 -2.82
CA LEU A 128 -1.94 -0.58 -2.82
C LEU A 128 -3.36 -0.34 -3.27
N SER A 129 -3.83 -1.22 -4.12
CA SER A 129 -5.18 -1.16 -4.69
C SER A 129 -5.78 -2.56 -4.83
N MET A 130 -7.12 -2.65 -4.78
CA MET A 130 -7.82 -3.92 -4.97
C MET A 130 -7.76 -4.35 -6.43
N ALA A 131 -7.34 -5.59 -6.68
CA ALA A 131 -7.58 -6.25 -7.96
C ALA A 131 -9.06 -6.67 -8.04
N ASN A 132 -9.64 -6.56 -9.23
CA ASN A 132 -11.01 -6.94 -9.48
C ASN A 132 -11.20 -7.46 -10.93
N ALA A 133 -12.32 -8.07 -11.20
CA ALA A 133 -12.77 -8.53 -12.53
C ALA A 133 -13.89 -7.66 -13.11
N GLY A 134 -13.92 -6.38 -12.78
CA GLY A 134 -14.92 -5.38 -13.11
C GLY A 134 -15.55 -4.77 -11.86
N LYS A 135 -16.55 -3.92 -12.07
CA LYS A 135 -17.22 -3.18 -11.00
C LYS A 135 -17.77 -4.12 -9.92
N ASP A 136 -17.55 -3.75 -8.65
CA ASP A 136 -18.13 -4.42 -7.48
C ASP A 136 -17.71 -5.91 -7.32
N THR A 137 -16.48 -6.27 -7.78
CA THR A 137 -15.98 -7.65 -7.71
C THR A 137 -14.70 -7.80 -6.85
N ASN A 138 -14.51 -6.94 -5.85
CA ASN A 138 -13.37 -7.04 -4.96
C ASN A 138 -13.43 -8.32 -4.11
N GLY A 139 -12.29 -9.01 -3.98
CA GLY A 139 -12.14 -10.20 -3.14
C GLY A 139 -11.01 -10.02 -2.14
N SER A 140 -9.97 -10.85 -2.24
CA SER A 140 -8.73 -10.73 -1.47
C SER A 140 -7.56 -10.23 -2.29
N GLN A 141 -7.61 -10.34 -3.62
CA GLN A 141 -6.48 -9.98 -4.46
C GLN A 141 -6.22 -8.49 -4.44
N PHE A 142 -4.96 -8.12 -4.39
CA PHE A 142 -4.46 -6.75 -4.40
C PHE A 142 -3.25 -6.63 -5.32
N PHE A 143 -2.93 -5.40 -5.70
CA PHE A 143 -1.68 -5.10 -6.36
C PHE A 143 -0.98 -3.90 -5.73
N ILE A 144 0.33 -3.85 -5.88
CA ILE A 144 1.19 -2.76 -5.45
C ILE A 144 1.79 -2.15 -6.72
N THR A 145 1.51 -0.87 -6.95
CA THR A 145 2.06 -0.15 -8.11
C THR A 145 3.56 0.06 -7.96
N THR A 146 4.30 -0.01 -9.06
CA THR A 146 5.74 0.30 -9.10
C THR A 146 6.04 1.58 -9.86
N LYS A 147 4.99 2.23 -10.36
CA LYS A 147 4.98 3.60 -10.91
C LYS A 147 3.58 4.23 -10.75
N GLN A 148 3.42 5.47 -11.19
CA GLN A 148 2.11 6.09 -11.31
C GLN A 148 1.28 5.43 -12.43
N THR A 149 0.01 5.07 -12.12
CA THR A 149 -0.88 4.34 -13.04
C THR A 149 -2.27 4.98 -13.13
N PRO A 150 -2.39 6.20 -13.70
CA PRO A 150 -3.65 6.97 -13.66
C PRO A 150 -4.80 6.32 -14.44
N TRP A 151 -4.52 5.43 -15.38
CA TRP A 151 -5.54 4.68 -16.12
C TRP A 151 -6.31 3.66 -15.27
N LEU A 152 -5.83 3.33 -14.06
CA LEU A 152 -6.51 2.48 -13.09
C LEU A 152 -7.43 3.27 -12.15
N ASP A 153 -7.33 4.60 -12.15
CA ASP A 153 -8.15 5.47 -11.33
C ASP A 153 -9.64 5.29 -11.64
N SER A 154 -10.46 5.32 -10.58
CA SER A 154 -11.91 5.10 -10.66
C SER A 154 -12.34 3.70 -11.16
N ARG A 155 -11.40 2.76 -11.21
CA ARG A 155 -11.65 1.34 -11.55
C ARG A 155 -11.22 0.39 -10.44
N HIS A 156 -10.21 0.78 -9.67
CA HIS A 156 -9.68 0.00 -8.57
C HIS A 156 -9.62 0.84 -7.30
N VAL A 157 -10.05 0.27 -6.19
CA VAL A 157 -10.11 0.96 -4.89
C VAL A 157 -8.71 1.00 -4.27
N VAL A 158 -8.11 2.18 -4.19
CA VAL A 158 -6.83 2.40 -3.51
C VAL A 158 -7.08 2.44 -2.00
N PHE A 159 -6.33 1.64 -1.22
CA PHE A 159 -6.58 1.49 0.21
C PHE A 159 -5.33 1.53 1.10
N GLY A 160 -4.13 1.59 0.53
CA GLY A 160 -2.90 1.58 1.31
C GLY A 160 -1.69 2.11 0.55
N LYS A 161 -0.57 2.20 1.29
CA LYS A 161 0.75 2.59 0.76
C LYS A 161 1.84 1.85 1.50
N ILE A 162 2.90 1.46 0.81
CA ILE A 162 4.15 0.97 1.41
C ILE A 162 4.74 2.11 2.25
N ILE A 163 4.98 1.85 3.53
CA ILE A 163 5.60 2.79 4.47
C ILE A 163 7.00 2.37 4.88
N LYS A 164 7.35 1.08 4.64
CA LYS A 164 8.69 0.54 4.85
C LYS A 164 8.92 -0.69 3.97
N GLY A 165 10.12 -0.86 3.48
CA GLY A 165 10.51 -2.01 2.65
C GLY A 165 10.23 -1.83 1.16
N MET A 166 10.21 -0.60 0.64
CA MET A 166 10.06 -0.36 -0.80
C MET A 166 11.18 -1.01 -1.62
N LYS A 167 12.39 -1.18 -1.06
CA LYS A 167 13.48 -1.93 -1.70
C LYS A 167 13.11 -3.38 -1.96
N THR A 168 12.42 -4.03 -1.02
CA THR A 168 11.92 -5.40 -1.21
C THR A 168 10.90 -5.47 -2.34
N ILE A 169 9.97 -4.51 -2.41
CA ILE A 169 9.02 -4.40 -3.53
C ILE A 169 9.75 -4.24 -4.86
N ARG A 170 10.84 -3.44 -4.91
CA ARG A 170 11.68 -3.29 -6.11
C ARG A 170 12.42 -4.58 -6.50
N LYS A 171 12.85 -5.40 -5.52
CA LYS A 171 13.42 -6.71 -5.79
C LYS A 171 12.38 -7.68 -6.38
N VAL A 172 11.16 -7.69 -5.82
CA VAL A 172 10.05 -8.49 -6.38
C VAL A 172 9.73 -8.04 -7.81
N GLU A 173 9.63 -6.74 -8.06
CA GLU A 173 9.41 -6.19 -9.41
C GLU A 173 10.48 -6.63 -10.42
N ALA A 174 11.73 -6.77 -9.97
CA ALA A 174 12.88 -7.14 -10.81
C ALA A 174 13.03 -8.65 -11.01
N THR A 175 12.17 -9.49 -10.43
CA THR A 175 12.23 -10.95 -10.58
C THR A 175 11.95 -11.36 -12.03
N SER A 176 12.56 -12.45 -12.47
CA SER A 176 12.29 -13.03 -13.79
C SER A 176 10.91 -13.66 -13.82
N THR A 177 10.17 -13.44 -14.91
CA THR A 177 8.82 -13.96 -15.11
C THR A 177 8.72 -14.79 -16.39
N ASP A 178 7.71 -15.66 -16.44
CA ASP A 178 7.34 -16.39 -17.66
C ASP A 178 6.52 -15.48 -18.62
N SER A 179 6.09 -16.06 -19.75
CA SER A 179 5.29 -15.37 -20.77
C SER A 179 3.89 -14.90 -20.32
N ARG A 180 3.47 -15.30 -19.12
CA ARG A 180 2.20 -14.90 -18.49
C ARG A 180 2.41 -13.99 -17.27
N ASP A 181 3.57 -13.37 -17.19
CA ASP A 181 3.97 -12.48 -16.07
C ASP A 181 4.07 -13.18 -14.71
N LYS A 182 4.12 -14.51 -14.66
CA LYS A 182 4.26 -15.27 -13.41
C LYS A 182 5.75 -15.36 -13.05
N PRO A 183 6.15 -15.04 -11.79
CA PRO A 183 7.52 -15.26 -11.34
C PRO A 183 8.00 -16.69 -11.56
N ILE A 184 9.21 -16.85 -12.11
CA ILE A 184 9.84 -18.19 -12.33
C ILE A 184 10.17 -18.84 -11.00
N GLU A 185 10.75 -18.07 -10.07
CA GLU A 185 10.90 -18.46 -8.68
C GLU A 185 9.74 -17.87 -7.85
N ASP A 186 9.16 -18.70 -7.00
CA ASP A 186 8.02 -18.28 -6.19
C ASP A 186 8.38 -17.09 -5.28
N VAL A 187 7.50 -16.08 -5.28
CA VAL A 187 7.54 -14.96 -4.36
C VAL A 187 6.38 -15.15 -3.37
N ILE A 188 6.71 -15.48 -2.13
CA ILE A 188 5.73 -15.96 -1.13
C ILE A 188 5.66 -14.99 0.05
N ILE A 189 4.47 -14.70 0.51
CA ILE A 189 4.22 -14.08 1.82
C ILE A 189 4.28 -15.20 2.86
N ILE A 190 5.46 -15.43 3.46
CA ILE A 190 5.65 -16.55 4.40
C ILE A 190 5.04 -16.28 5.77
N ASP A 191 4.88 -15.01 6.13
CA ASP A 191 4.17 -14.59 7.33
C ASP A 191 3.52 -13.23 7.12
N SER A 192 2.47 -12.96 7.87
CA SER A 192 1.72 -11.70 7.79
C SER A 192 1.05 -11.38 9.11
N GLY A 193 0.76 -10.10 9.33
CA GLY A 193 0.08 -9.68 10.54
C GLY A 193 -0.28 -8.20 10.53
N HIS A 194 -0.75 -7.73 11.68
CA HIS A 194 -1.29 -6.39 11.88
C HIS A 194 -0.64 -5.72 13.09
N ILE A 195 -0.35 -4.44 12.97
CA ILE A 195 0.14 -3.57 14.03
C ILE A 195 -0.88 -2.44 14.22
N VAL A 196 -1.45 -2.37 15.42
CA VAL A 196 -2.30 -1.24 15.82
C VAL A 196 -1.41 -0.04 16.08
N ILE A 197 -1.68 1.09 15.42
CA ILE A 197 -0.97 2.34 15.67
C ILE A 197 -1.75 3.22 16.66
N PRO A 198 -1.07 3.90 17.59
CA PRO A 198 -1.77 4.67 18.64
C PRO A 198 -2.50 5.90 18.06
N GLU A 199 -1.93 6.54 17.04
CA GLU A 199 -2.50 7.73 16.42
C GLU A 199 -2.37 7.69 14.88
N PRO A 200 -3.47 7.93 14.14
CA PRO A 200 -3.41 8.02 12.68
C PRO A 200 -2.56 9.19 12.19
N TYR A 201 -1.67 8.94 11.23
CA TYR A 201 -0.78 9.95 10.64
C TYR A 201 -0.92 10.03 9.11
N PRO A 202 -0.72 11.22 8.50
CA PRO A 202 -0.83 11.39 7.06
C PRO A 202 0.41 10.90 6.33
N VAL A 203 0.23 10.37 5.10
CA VAL A 203 1.32 10.08 4.16
C VAL A 203 1.23 10.98 2.93
N SER A 204 2.37 11.28 2.30
CA SER A 204 2.41 12.10 1.08
C SER A 204 1.81 11.37 -0.13
N LYS A 205 1.24 12.14 -1.07
CA LYS A 205 0.72 11.63 -2.37
C LYS A 205 1.83 11.54 -3.43
N THR A 206 2.94 10.92 -3.06
CA THR A 206 4.13 10.71 -3.89
C THR A 206 4.47 9.23 -3.93
N ASP A 207 5.55 8.85 -4.60
CA ASP A 207 6.12 7.51 -4.50
C ASP A 207 6.38 7.12 -3.03
N ALA A 208 6.30 5.84 -2.74
CA ALA A 208 6.79 5.32 -1.48
C ALA A 208 8.34 5.39 -1.50
N THR A 209 8.90 5.83 -0.39
CA THR A 209 10.34 5.88 -0.15
C THR A 209 10.70 4.92 0.99
N GLU A 210 12.00 4.68 1.17
CA GLU A 210 12.52 3.90 2.30
C GLU A 210 12.32 4.65 3.62
#